data_63c8e5e6540b3c22714a5925ecdc40ae
#
_entry.id   63c8e5e6540b3c22714a5925ecdc40ae
#
_cell.length_a   1.000
_cell.length_b   1.000
_cell.length_c   1.000
_cell.angle_alpha   90.00
_cell.angle_beta   90.00
_cell.angle_gamma   90.00
#
_symmetry.space_group_name_H-M   'P 1'
#
loop_
_entity.id
_entity.type
_entity.pdbx_description
1 polymer ?
#
loop_
_entity_poly.entity_id
_entity_poly.type
_entity_poly.pdbx_seq_one_letter_code
_entity_poly.pdbx_strand_id
1 'polypeptide(L)'
;MFELISYEKFRDTKDVRFFDISVNESNYRDLVIHSGPAVSPPNDEEFSNWQFYIHHNQEDNLLAISGGRTFFLVNFVWDYPFYQVRLESFGYILRIPNGTYHRSVS
;
A
#
# COMPACT_ATOMS: atom_id res chain seq x y z
N MET A 1 -14.19 1.41 -2.03
CA MET A 1 -13.49 0.12 -1.90
C MET A 1 -12.05 0.28 -2.40
N PHE A 2 -11.11 -0.43 -1.82
CA PHE A 2 -9.76 -0.44 -2.34
C PHE A 2 -9.71 -1.16 -3.70
N GLU A 3 -8.64 -0.92 -4.45
CA GLU A 3 -8.44 -1.56 -5.74
C GLU A 3 -7.02 -2.13 -5.84
N LEU A 4 -6.89 -3.26 -6.53
CA LEU A 4 -5.61 -3.80 -6.97
C LEU A 4 -5.51 -3.60 -8.47
N ILE A 5 -4.61 -2.72 -8.87
CA ILE A 5 -4.50 -2.27 -10.27
C ILE A 5 -3.34 -2.99 -10.92
N SER A 6 -3.62 -3.67 -12.04
CA SER A 6 -2.57 -4.26 -12.86
C SER A 6 -1.96 -3.20 -13.77
N TYR A 7 -0.77 -3.49 -14.28
CA TYR A 7 -0.06 -2.62 -15.21
C TYR A 7 0.64 -3.46 -16.27
N GLU A 8 0.90 -2.85 -17.43
CA GLU A 8 1.55 -3.53 -18.53
C GLU A 8 3.06 -3.60 -18.34
N LYS A 9 3.64 -4.75 -18.73
CA LYS A 9 5.08 -4.93 -18.84
C LYS A 9 5.46 -4.80 -20.30
N PHE A 10 6.10 -3.70 -20.66
CA PHE A 10 6.59 -3.53 -22.04
C PHE A 10 7.81 -4.39 -22.31
N ARG A 11 8.61 -4.62 -21.29
CA ARG A 11 9.83 -5.39 -21.40
C ARG A 11 10.16 -6.04 -20.06
N ASP A 12 10.38 -7.31 -20.09
CA ASP A 12 10.75 -8.08 -18.90
C ASP A 12 11.82 -9.09 -19.28
N THR A 13 13.05 -8.61 -19.35
CA THR A 13 14.22 -9.40 -19.69
C THR A 13 15.17 -9.43 -18.51
N LYS A 14 16.23 -10.25 -18.61
CA LYS A 14 17.24 -10.33 -17.58
C LYS A 14 17.88 -8.97 -17.26
N ASP A 15 18.09 -8.15 -18.29
CA ASP A 15 18.84 -6.91 -18.15
C ASP A 15 17.97 -5.65 -18.04
N VAL A 16 16.73 -5.73 -18.53
CA VAL A 16 15.81 -4.58 -18.53
C VAL A 16 14.39 -5.03 -18.20
N ARG A 17 13.79 -4.32 -17.24
CA ARG A 17 12.37 -4.47 -16.90
C ARG A 17 11.72 -3.10 -17.05
N PHE A 18 10.71 -3.03 -17.88
CA PHE A 18 10.02 -1.78 -18.18
C PHE A 18 8.52 -1.95 -17.98
N PHE A 19 7.95 -1.15 -17.08
CA PHE A 19 6.55 -1.22 -16.69
C PHE A 19 5.86 0.10 -17.03
N ASP A 20 4.63 -0.01 -17.54
CA ASP A 20 3.74 1.16 -17.66
C ASP A 20 2.81 1.20 -16.45
N ILE A 21 3.05 2.15 -15.57
CA ILE A 21 2.29 2.31 -14.35
C ILE A 21 1.31 3.46 -14.51
N SER A 22 0.03 3.11 -14.66
CA SER A 22 -1.04 4.07 -14.77
C SER A 22 -1.69 4.29 -13.41
N VAL A 23 -1.51 5.45 -12.82
CA VAL A 23 -2.14 5.87 -11.58
C VAL A 23 -2.84 7.21 -11.79
N ASN A 24 -3.76 7.53 -10.89
CA ASN A 24 -4.38 8.85 -10.90
C ASN A 24 -3.32 9.93 -10.72
N GLU A 25 -3.62 11.13 -11.23
CA GLU A 25 -2.74 12.27 -11.05
C GLU A 25 -2.37 12.45 -9.58
N SER A 26 -1.07 12.65 -9.32
CA SER A 26 -0.55 12.75 -7.97
C SER A 26 0.35 13.98 -7.85
N ASN A 27 0.20 14.70 -6.75
CA ASN A 27 1.05 15.83 -6.39
C ASN A 27 2.29 15.40 -5.60
N TYR A 28 2.28 14.20 -5.04
CA TYR A 28 3.34 13.72 -4.15
C TYR A 28 3.77 12.31 -4.53
N ARG A 29 5.05 12.06 -4.43
CA ARG A 29 5.64 10.73 -4.58
C ARG A 29 6.66 10.55 -3.47
N ASP A 30 6.50 9.48 -2.71
CA ASP A 30 7.39 9.17 -1.61
C ASP A 30 8.06 7.82 -1.86
N LEU A 31 9.34 7.74 -1.52
CA LEU A 31 10.06 6.48 -1.43
C LEU A 31 10.22 6.14 0.04
N VAL A 32 9.69 5.00 0.45
CA VAL A 32 9.78 4.54 1.84
C VAL A 32 10.62 3.27 1.87
N ILE A 33 11.64 3.26 2.72
CA ILE A 33 12.53 2.13 2.89
C ILE A 33 12.36 1.59 4.32
N HIS A 34 11.99 0.32 4.41
CA HIS A 34 11.91 -0.39 5.67
C HIS A 34 13.03 -1.42 5.76
N SER A 35 13.66 -1.52 6.93
CA SER A 35 14.70 -2.52 7.19
C SER A 35 14.24 -3.46 8.28
N GLY A 36 14.34 -4.78 8.03
CA GLY A 36 13.88 -5.80 8.96
C GLY A 36 12.37 -5.80 9.17
N PRO A 37 11.88 -6.47 10.21
CA PRO A 37 10.47 -6.41 10.56
C PRO A 37 10.08 -4.98 10.94
N ALA A 38 9.20 -4.39 10.16
CA ALA A 38 8.79 -3.02 10.36
C ALA A 38 7.27 -2.92 10.35
N VAL A 39 6.76 -2.09 11.24
CA VAL A 39 5.32 -1.83 11.41
C VAL A 39 5.09 -0.34 11.19
N SER A 40 4.10 0.01 10.35
CA SER A 40 3.80 1.40 10.05
C SER A 40 2.28 1.64 10.08
N PRO A 41 1.78 2.49 10.95
CA PRO A 41 2.46 3.17 12.04
C PRO A 41 2.89 2.21 13.16
N PRO A 42 3.82 2.60 14.01
CA PRO A 42 4.23 1.76 15.13
C PRO A 42 3.07 1.55 16.12
N ASN A 43 3.15 0.48 16.89
CA ASN A 43 2.19 0.25 17.95
C ASN A 43 2.33 1.32 19.05
N ASP A 44 1.23 1.54 19.76
CA ASP A 44 1.24 2.37 20.95
C ASP A 44 2.26 1.82 21.96
N GLU A 45 3.19 2.67 22.42
CA GLU A 45 4.26 2.27 23.33
C GLU A 45 3.72 1.83 24.69
N GLU A 46 2.67 2.49 25.19
CA GLU A 46 2.12 2.23 26.52
C GLU A 46 1.33 0.94 26.61
N PHE A 47 0.47 0.67 25.63
CA PHE A 47 -0.44 -0.48 25.65
C PHE A 47 -0.21 -1.48 24.52
N SER A 48 0.77 -1.24 23.65
CA SER A 48 1.03 -2.05 22.46
C SER A 48 -0.16 -2.19 21.54
N ASN A 49 -1.06 -1.22 21.56
CA ASN A 49 -2.23 -1.19 20.69
C ASN A 49 -1.85 -0.90 19.24
N TRP A 50 -2.58 -1.49 18.31
CA TRP A 50 -2.42 -1.16 16.91
C TRP A 50 -2.88 0.25 16.64
N GLN A 51 -2.10 0.98 15.85
CA GLN A 51 -2.45 2.30 15.34
C GLN A 51 -2.61 2.25 13.84
N PHE A 52 -3.42 3.17 13.30
CA PHE A 52 -3.69 3.28 11.88
C PHE A 52 -3.52 4.72 11.42
N TYR A 53 -3.04 4.87 10.17
CA TYR A 53 -3.12 6.14 9.47
C TYR A 53 -4.49 6.29 8.83
N ILE A 54 -4.94 7.53 8.66
CA ILE A 54 -6.11 7.86 7.85
C ILE A 54 -5.85 9.20 7.15
N HIS A 55 -6.22 9.23 5.87
CA HIS A 55 -6.18 10.47 5.08
C HIS A 55 -7.58 10.80 4.62
N HIS A 56 -8.05 12.00 4.95
CA HIS A 56 -9.42 12.40 4.62
C HIS A 56 -9.53 13.02 3.23
N ASN A 57 -8.45 13.60 2.70
CA ASN A 57 -8.45 14.38 1.48
C ASN A 57 -7.52 13.84 0.39
N GLN A 58 -6.99 12.64 0.55
CA GLN A 58 -6.11 12.02 -0.44
C GLN A 58 -6.34 10.52 -0.50
N GLU A 59 -6.07 9.96 -1.66
CA GLU A 59 -5.93 8.51 -1.82
C GLU A 59 -4.46 8.16 -1.92
N ASP A 60 -4.12 6.94 -1.56
CA ASP A 60 -2.77 6.40 -1.71
C ASP A 60 -2.74 5.36 -2.82
N ASN A 61 -1.70 5.42 -3.65
CA ASN A 61 -1.40 4.41 -4.66
C ASN A 61 -0.02 3.83 -4.33
N LEU A 62 0.03 2.56 -4.00
CA LEU A 62 1.21 1.92 -3.43
C LEU A 62 1.72 0.80 -4.33
N LEU A 63 3.02 0.83 -4.59
CA LEU A 63 3.73 -0.21 -5.33
C LEU A 63 4.93 -0.67 -4.50
N ALA A 64 5.03 -1.96 -4.27
CA ALA A 64 6.22 -2.52 -3.63
C ALA A 64 7.30 -2.74 -4.69
N ILE A 65 8.49 -2.18 -4.48
CA ILE A 65 9.62 -2.29 -5.39
C ILE A 65 10.50 -3.48 -4.99
N SER A 66 10.68 -3.69 -3.70
CA SER A 66 11.54 -4.73 -3.17
C SER A 66 10.90 -5.34 -1.93
N GLY A 67 10.99 -6.65 -1.77
CA GLY A 67 10.32 -7.35 -0.69
C GLY A 67 8.81 -7.38 -0.87
N GLY A 68 8.09 -7.47 0.23
CA GLY A 68 6.64 -7.45 0.22
C GLY A 68 6.12 -6.82 1.50
N ARG A 69 4.81 -6.49 1.50
CA ARG A 69 4.21 -5.84 2.65
C ARG A 69 2.75 -6.21 2.77
N THR A 70 2.30 -6.46 3.99
CA THR A 70 0.90 -6.74 4.30
C THR A 70 0.23 -5.48 4.80
N PHE A 71 -0.88 -5.12 4.18
CA PHE A 71 -1.69 -3.97 4.55
C PHE A 71 -2.98 -4.42 5.21
N PHE A 72 -3.32 -3.76 6.31
CA PHE A 72 -4.61 -3.92 6.98
C PHE A 72 -5.42 -2.67 6.69
N LEU A 73 -6.61 -2.85 6.13
CA LEU A 73 -7.48 -1.76 5.71
C LEU A 73 -8.80 -1.83 6.47
N VAL A 74 -9.22 -0.72 7.03
CA VAL A 74 -10.50 -0.61 7.72
C VAL A 74 -11.27 0.58 7.20
N ASN A 75 -12.48 0.33 6.71
CA ASN A 75 -13.40 1.38 6.28
C ASN A 75 -14.83 0.93 6.58
N PHE A 76 -15.47 1.63 7.52
CA PHE A 76 -16.79 1.24 8.03
C PHE A 76 -17.94 1.49 7.05
N VAL A 77 -17.67 2.18 5.95
CA VAL A 77 -18.65 2.38 4.87
C VAL A 77 -18.73 1.18 3.94
N TRP A 78 -17.72 0.34 3.91
CA TRP A 78 -17.71 -0.86 3.08
C TRP A 78 -18.61 -1.96 3.69
N ASP A 79 -19.16 -2.82 2.83
CA ASP A 79 -19.98 -3.97 3.26
C ASP A 79 -19.22 -4.87 4.24
N TYR A 80 -17.96 -5.16 3.91
CA TYR A 80 -17.02 -5.79 4.83
C TYR A 80 -15.98 -4.74 5.20
N PRO A 81 -15.95 -4.29 6.46
CA PRO A 81 -15.12 -3.14 6.84
C PRO A 81 -13.64 -3.42 6.95
N PHE A 82 -13.23 -4.67 7.03
CA PHE A 82 -11.82 -5.04 7.27
C PHE A 82 -11.28 -5.93 6.15
N TYR A 83 -10.09 -5.57 5.64
CA TYR A 83 -9.36 -6.36 4.65
C TYR A 83 -7.89 -6.45 5.01
N GLN A 84 -7.29 -7.58 4.67
CA GLN A 84 -5.86 -7.79 4.72
C GLN A 84 -5.37 -8.06 3.30
N VAL A 85 -4.42 -7.22 2.85
CA VAL A 85 -3.91 -7.28 1.47
C VAL A 85 -2.40 -7.42 1.50
N ARG A 86 -1.88 -8.41 0.78
CA ARG A 86 -0.43 -8.58 0.61
C ARG A 86 0.00 -7.98 -0.72
N LEU A 87 0.95 -7.03 -0.68
CA LEU A 87 1.65 -6.52 -1.86
C LEU A 87 3.01 -7.21 -1.97
N GLU A 88 3.19 -7.95 -3.04
CA GLU A 88 4.49 -8.49 -3.41
C GLU A 88 5.24 -7.49 -4.30
N SER A 89 6.56 -7.63 -4.33
CA SER A 89 7.44 -6.82 -5.17
C SER A 89 6.98 -6.84 -6.63
N PHE A 90 6.75 -5.68 -7.22
CA PHE A 90 6.24 -5.50 -8.58
C PHE A 90 4.96 -6.30 -8.86
N GLY A 91 4.13 -6.48 -7.85
CA GLY A 91 2.79 -7.05 -8.00
C GLY A 91 1.79 -6.02 -8.48
N TYR A 92 0.65 -5.94 -7.82
CA TYR A 92 -0.35 -4.93 -8.14
C TYR A 92 -0.02 -3.59 -7.50
N ILE A 93 -0.60 -2.53 -8.05
CA ILE A 93 -0.69 -1.25 -7.34
C ILE A 93 -1.91 -1.33 -6.44
N LEU A 94 -1.72 -1.09 -5.15
CA LEU A 94 -2.83 -1.00 -4.21
C LEU A 94 -3.29 0.45 -4.13
N ARG A 95 -4.53 0.69 -4.53
CA ARG A 95 -5.19 2.00 -4.38
C ARG A 95 -6.05 1.98 -3.13
N ILE A 96 -5.71 2.85 -2.18
CA ILE A 96 -6.46 3.01 -0.93
C ILE A 96 -7.23 4.33 -1.02
N PRO A 97 -8.58 4.29 -1.06
CA PRO A 97 -9.34 5.53 -1.14
C PRO A 97 -9.21 6.35 0.15
N ASN A 98 -9.45 7.64 0.03
CA ASN A 98 -9.51 8.52 1.20
C ASN A 98 -10.56 8.02 2.21
N GLY A 99 -10.37 8.36 3.48
CA GLY A 99 -11.27 7.93 4.54
C GLY A 99 -11.09 6.47 4.98
N THR A 100 -10.04 5.80 4.52
CA THR A 100 -9.71 4.43 4.89
C THR A 100 -8.59 4.41 5.92
N TYR A 101 -8.82 3.74 7.04
CA TYR A 101 -7.76 3.47 8.01
C TYR A 101 -6.81 2.41 7.43
N HIS A 102 -5.51 2.65 7.52
CA HIS A 102 -4.55 1.69 7.01
C HIS A 102 -3.33 1.56 7.91
N ARG A 103 -2.79 0.36 7.90
CA ARG A 103 -1.62 -0.06 8.65
C ARG A 103 -0.89 -1.11 7.83
N SER A 104 0.41 -1.16 7.92
CA SER A 104 1.17 -2.16 7.19
C SER A 104 2.28 -2.77 8.02
N VAL A 105 2.62 -4.02 7.69
CA VAL A 105 3.73 -4.77 8.28
C VAL A 105 4.50 -5.46 7.17
N SER A 106 5.78 -5.67 7.41
CA SER A 106 6.64 -6.41 6.48
C SER A 106 6.25 -7.88 6.38
#